data_f7cc532a228213e69a457dbbd0ce9deb
#
_entry.id   f7cc532a228213e69a457dbbd0ce9deb
#
_cell.length_a   1.000
_cell.length_b   1.000
_cell.length_c   1.000
_cell.angle_alpha   90.00
_cell.angle_beta   90.00
_cell.angle_gamma   90.00
#
_symmetry.space_group_name_H-M   'P 1'
#
loop_
_entity.id
_entity.type
_entity.pdbx_description
1 polymer ?
#
loop_
_entity_poly.entity_id
_entity_poly.type
_entity_poly.pdbx_seq_one_letter_code
_entity_poly.pdbx_strand_id
1 'polypeptide(L)'
;MSVEYRLAVIDDAESIREIYNREVVGSTSTFDLVPRSLEDQQVWIDEHSGAHPAVVAVDTGRIVGFGALTPYRSRPAYRTTVENSVYVDHSEQGRGIGRGLLEELIRLAGLHGFHAVMARIVGSNEASIGLHRSCGFELVGIEREVGRKFSTWLDVALMQRMIEQGR
;
A
#
# COMPACT_ATOMS: atom_id res chain seq x y z
N MET A 1 -21.40 11.54 -3.25
CA MET A 1 -20.20 12.37 -2.93
C MET A 1 -18.96 11.60 -3.31
N SER A 2 -17.97 12.27 -3.84
CA SER A 2 -16.74 11.63 -4.31
C SER A 2 -15.74 11.52 -3.16
N VAL A 3 -15.01 10.40 -3.12
CA VAL A 3 -13.87 10.23 -2.22
C VAL A 3 -12.72 11.13 -2.70
N GLU A 4 -12.11 11.89 -1.79
CA GLU A 4 -10.94 12.70 -2.06
C GLU A 4 -9.67 11.90 -1.74
N TYR A 5 -8.65 12.03 -2.60
CA TYR A 5 -7.34 11.44 -2.38
C TYR A 5 -6.32 12.55 -2.22
N ARG A 6 -5.60 12.57 -1.10
CA ARG A 6 -4.60 13.59 -0.81
C ARG A 6 -3.41 13.01 -0.05
N LEU A 7 -2.32 13.76 0.00
CA LEU A 7 -1.17 13.38 0.83
C LEU A 7 -1.57 13.31 2.31
N ALA A 8 -1.02 12.33 3.01
CA ALA A 8 -1.20 12.20 4.44
C ALA A 8 -0.48 13.33 5.19
N VAL A 9 -1.10 13.80 6.27
CA VAL A 9 -0.51 14.76 7.22
C VAL A 9 -0.47 14.14 8.61
N ILE A 10 0.29 14.75 9.51
CA ILE A 10 0.50 14.19 10.86
C ILE A 10 -0.81 13.96 11.63
N ASP A 11 -1.81 14.80 11.41
CA ASP A 11 -3.11 14.70 12.07
C ASP A 11 -3.92 13.46 11.61
N ASP A 12 -3.51 12.82 10.50
CA ASP A 12 -4.14 11.58 10.01
C ASP A 12 -3.65 10.33 10.74
N ALA A 13 -2.62 10.45 11.58
CA ALA A 13 -1.90 9.33 12.18
C ALA A 13 -2.82 8.35 12.90
N GLU A 14 -3.75 8.83 13.74
CA GLU A 14 -4.64 7.94 14.49
C GLU A 14 -5.57 7.14 13.58
N SER A 15 -6.16 7.79 12.58
CA SER A 15 -7.05 7.09 11.64
C SER A 15 -6.32 6.06 10.79
N ILE A 16 -5.11 6.38 10.33
CA ILE A 16 -4.25 5.43 9.60
C ILE A 16 -3.90 4.25 10.52
N ARG A 17 -3.49 4.52 11.76
CA ARG A 17 -3.14 3.52 12.76
C ARG A 17 -4.29 2.55 13.04
N GLU A 18 -5.51 3.06 13.19
CA GLU A 18 -6.68 2.23 13.44
C GLU A 18 -6.95 1.27 12.27
N ILE A 19 -6.90 1.75 11.04
CA ILE A 19 -7.09 0.91 9.84
C ILE A 19 -5.99 -0.14 9.76
N TYR A 20 -4.73 0.26 9.93
CA TYR A 20 -3.58 -0.64 9.80
C TYR A 20 -3.54 -1.70 10.90
N ASN A 21 -3.74 -1.31 12.17
CA ASN A 21 -3.67 -2.23 13.29
C ASN A 21 -4.76 -3.31 13.28
N ARG A 22 -5.91 -3.05 12.69
CA ARG A 22 -6.91 -4.10 12.44
C ARG A 22 -6.34 -5.21 11.57
N GLU A 23 -5.58 -4.86 10.54
CA GLU A 23 -4.93 -5.84 9.67
C GLU A 23 -3.79 -6.57 10.39
N VAL A 24 -3.03 -5.88 11.24
CA VAL A 24 -1.95 -6.49 12.04
C VAL A 24 -2.49 -7.59 12.93
N VAL A 25 -3.58 -7.34 13.64
CA VAL A 25 -4.12 -8.30 14.62
C VAL A 25 -5.11 -9.31 14.03
N GLY A 26 -5.76 -8.98 12.92
CA GLY A 26 -6.91 -9.73 12.42
C GLY A 26 -6.75 -10.36 11.04
N SER A 27 -5.70 -10.06 10.29
CA SER A 27 -5.55 -10.57 8.92
C SER A 27 -4.10 -10.90 8.55
N THR A 28 -3.94 -11.49 7.37
CA THR A 28 -2.63 -11.74 6.74
C THR A 28 -2.26 -10.70 5.69
N SER A 29 -3.04 -9.63 5.54
CA SER A 29 -2.79 -8.56 4.57
C SER A 29 -1.51 -7.77 4.86
N THR A 30 -1.06 -7.75 6.09
CA THR A 30 0.27 -7.32 6.50
C THR A 30 0.99 -8.44 7.24
N PHE A 31 2.31 -8.50 7.10
CA PHE A 31 3.17 -9.44 7.83
C PHE A 31 3.65 -8.87 9.17
N ASP A 32 3.29 -7.64 9.50
CA ASP A 32 3.55 -7.11 10.83
C ASP A 32 2.77 -7.90 11.89
N LEU A 33 3.44 -8.14 13.02
CA LEU A 33 2.89 -8.95 14.13
C LEU A 33 2.55 -8.09 15.35
N VAL A 34 3.10 -6.89 15.44
CA VAL A 34 2.93 -5.98 16.57
C VAL A 34 2.22 -4.71 16.09
N PRO A 35 1.09 -4.35 16.69
CA PRO A 35 0.41 -3.10 16.37
C PRO A 35 1.30 -1.88 16.60
N ARG A 36 1.13 -0.86 15.77
CA ARG A 36 1.84 0.42 15.93
C ARG A 36 1.26 1.22 17.08
N SER A 37 2.13 1.89 17.84
CA SER A 37 1.75 2.99 18.72
C SER A 37 1.41 4.24 17.88
N LEU A 38 0.81 5.25 18.51
CA LEU A 38 0.58 6.53 17.84
C LEU A 38 1.91 7.19 17.44
N GLU A 39 2.92 7.13 18.29
CA GLU A 39 4.25 7.66 18.01
C GLU A 39 4.90 6.95 16.80
N ASP A 40 4.85 5.63 16.74
CA ASP A 40 5.34 4.87 15.59
C ASP A 40 4.63 5.28 14.30
N GLN A 41 3.32 5.51 14.37
CA GLN A 41 2.55 5.93 13.21
C GLN A 41 2.90 7.35 12.76
N GLN A 42 3.17 8.25 13.69
CA GLN A 42 3.63 9.61 13.37
C GLN A 42 5.00 9.58 12.69
N VAL A 43 5.94 8.80 13.22
CA VAL A 43 7.25 8.56 12.58
C VAL A 43 7.09 8.00 11.17
N TRP A 44 6.20 7.03 11.00
CA TRP A 44 5.92 6.44 9.69
C TRP A 44 5.43 7.49 8.67
N ILE A 45 4.56 8.43 9.09
CA ILE A 45 4.12 9.53 8.21
C ILE A 45 5.28 10.44 7.84
N ASP A 46 6.12 10.80 8.79
CA ASP A 46 7.30 11.64 8.54
C ASP A 46 8.28 10.98 7.56
N GLU A 47 8.45 9.68 7.64
CA GLU A 47 9.27 8.89 6.72
C GLU A 47 8.67 8.76 5.31
N HIS A 48 7.35 8.96 5.18
CA HIS A 48 6.61 8.87 3.91
C HIS A 48 6.31 10.26 3.36
N SER A 49 7.37 11.00 3.07
CA SER A 49 7.34 12.33 2.47
C SER A 49 8.17 12.38 1.19
N GLY A 50 8.02 13.44 0.41
CA GLY A 50 8.78 13.60 -0.85
C GLY A 50 8.47 12.51 -1.87
N ALA A 51 9.51 11.82 -2.33
CA ALA A 51 9.40 10.81 -3.39
C ALA A 51 8.73 9.50 -2.96
N HIS A 52 8.61 9.25 -1.67
CA HIS A 52 7.96 8.06 -1.09
C HIS A 52 6.74 8.48 -0.28
N PRO A 53 5.68 9.01 -0.92
CA PRO A 53 4.56 9.60 -0.21
C PRO A 53 3.63 8.57 0.39
N ALA A 54 2.94 8.98 1.46
CA ALA A 54 1.71 8.35 1.92
C ALA A 54 0.51 9.18 1.46
N VAL A 55 -0.56 8.51 1.07
CA VAL A 55 -1.84 9.12 0.66
C VAL A 55 -2.98 8.58 1.50
N VAL A 56 -3.99 9.38 1.70
CA VAL A 56 -5.24 9.00 2.35
C VAL A 56 -6.42 9.18 1.41
N ALA A 57 -7.42 8.31 1.58
CA ALA A 57 -8.73 8.46 0.98
C ALA A 57 -9.67 9.04 2.02
N VAL A 58 -10.32 10.16 1.71
CA VAL A 58 -11.21 10.89 2.62
C VAL A 58 -12.61 10.88 2.06
N ASP A 59 -13.57 10.39 2.82
CA ASP A 59 -15.00 10.43 2.50
C ASP A 59 -15.75 11.18 3.61
N THR A 60 -16.42 12.27 3.27
CA THR A 60 -17.18 13.12 4.21
C THR A 60 -16.38 13.52 5.46
N GLY A 61 -15.09 13.85 5.27
CA GLY A 61 -14.20 14.26 6.35
C GLY A 61 -13.59 13.12 7.18
N ARG A 62 -13.90 11.87 6.86
CA ARG A 62 -13.35 10.67 7.53
C ARG A 62 -12.36 9.96 6.64
N ILE A 63 -11.23 9.55 7.21
CA ILE A 63 -10.27 8.70 6.50
C ILE A 63 -10.83 7.28 6.41
N VAL A 64 -10.95 6.78 5.18
CA VAL A 64 -11.54 5.47 4.86
C VAL A 64 -10.54 4.50 4.24
N GLY A 65 -9.32 4.95 4.02
CA GLY A 65 -8.23 4.13 3.51
C GLY A 65 -6.95 4.93 3.40
N PHE A 66 -5.85 4.25 3.22
CA PHE A 66 -4.54 4.86 2.99
C PHE A 66 -3.65 3.96 2.13
N GLY A 67 -2.62 4.54 1.58
CA GLY A 67 -1.60 3.82 0.86
C GLY A 67 -0.27 4.56 0.89
N ALA A 68 0.78 3.90 0.51
CA ALA A 68 2.12 4.48 0.49
C ALA A 68 3.01 3.86 -0.57
N LEU A 69 4.01 4.64 -0.98
CA LEU A 69 5.17 4.14 -1.72
C LEU A 69 6.35 4.04 -0.77
N THR A 70 7.05 2.91 -0.81
CA THR A 70 8.26 2.68 -0.03
C THR A 70 9.43 2.33 -0.94
N PRO A 71 10.70 2.56 -0.51
CA PRO A 71 11.85 2.04 -1.22
C PRO A 71 11.75 0.52 -1.37
N TYR A 72 12.02 0.02 -2.58
CA TYR A 72 11.91 -1.42 -2.85
C TYR A 72 12.97 -2.24 -2.12
N ARG A 73 14.24 -1.84 -2.29
CA ARG A 73 15.40 -2.50 -1.67
C ARG A 73 16.48 -1.47 -1.39
N SER A 74 17.38 -1.79 -0.45
CA SER A 74 18.40 -0.86 0.05
C SER A 74 19.57 -0.60 -0.91
N ARG A 75 19.85 -1.50 -1.85
CA ARG A 75 20.98 -1.31 -2.78
C ARG A 75 20.68 -0.17 -3.76
N PRO A 76 21.62 0.75 -4.02
CA PRO A 76 21.35 1.98 -4.79
C PRO A 76 20.79 1.78 -6.19
N ALA A 77 21.12 0.68 -6.86
CA ALA A 77 20.58 0.39 -8.20
C ALA A 77 19.07 0.15 -8.21
N TYR A 78 18.44 -0.14 -7.05
CA TYR A 78 16.99 -0.29 -6.92
C TYR A 78 16.25 1.03 -6.69
N ARG A 79 16.92 2.17 -6.63
CA ARG A 79 16.32 3.48 -6.32
C ARG A 79 15.23 3.93 -7.30
N THR A 80 15.18 3.36 -8.50
CA THR A 80 14.17 3.64 -9.53
C THR A 80 12.91 2.78 -9.39
N THR A 81 12.86 1.91 -8.40
CA THR A 81 11.74 1.01 -8.11
C THR A 81 11.17 1.31 -6.73
N VAL A 82 9.85 1.34 -6.64
CA VAL A 82 9.13 1.48 -5.37
C VAL A 82 8.17 0.32 -5.16
N GLU A 83 7.78 0.09 -3.92
CA GLU A 83 6.74 -0.86 -3.55
C GLU A 83 5.54 -0.10 -3.04
N ASN A 84 4.33 -0.50 -3.43
CA ASN A 84 3.10 0.08 -2.92
C ASN A 84 2.49 -0.75 -1.80
N SER A 85 1.75 -0.06 -0.93
CA SER A 85 0.86 -0.68 0.05
C SER A 85 -0.47 0.08 0.03
N VAL A 86 -1.59 -0.64 0.09
CA VAL A 86 -2.93 -0.05 0.10
C VAL A 86 -3.79 -0.81 1.11
N TYR A 87 -4.46 -0.05 1.98
CA TYR A 87 -5.37 -0.57 3.00
C TYR A 87 -6.65 0.24 3.02
N VAL A 88 -7.80 -0.43 3.04
CA VAL A 88 -9.13 0.19 3.06
C VAL A 88 -9.87 -0.27 4.32
N ASP A 89 -10.56 0.66 4.99
CA ASP A 89 -11.42 0.31 6.12
C ASP A 89 -12.42 -0.78 5.71
N HIS A 90 -12.57 -1.81 6.53
CA HIS A 90 -13.42 -2.97 6.22
C HIS A 90 -14.87 -2.59 5.89
N SER A 91 -15.40 -1.56 6.54
CA SER A 91 -16.76 -1.07 6.29
C SER A 91 -16.93 -0.37 4.94
N GLU A 92 -15.82 -0.03 4.29
CA GLU A 92 -15.79 0.76 3.06
C GLU A 92 -15.27 -0.02 1.84
N GLN A 93 -15.02 -1.30 2.00
CA GLN A 93 -14.56 -2.16 0.91
C GLN A 93 -15.66 -2.32 -0.17
N GLY A 94 -15.22 -2.60 -1.40
CA GLY A 94 -16.14 -2.77 -2.53
C GLY A 94 -16.64 -1.47 -3.16
N ARG A 95 -16.16 -0.30 -2.71
CA ARG A 95 -16.56 1.02 -3.22
C ARG A 95 -15.55 1.64 -4.19
N GLY A 96 -14.54 0.91 -4.59
CA GLY A 96 -13.48 1.41 -5.49
C GLY A 96 -12.40 2.26 -4.81
N ILE A 97 -12.41 2.37 -3.48
CA ILE A 97 -11.45 3.21 -2.72
C ILE A 97 -10.02 2.68 -2.90
N GLY A 98 -9.82 1.38 -2.81
CA GLY A 98 -8.51 0.77 -3.03
C GLY A 98 -7.96 1.06 -4.43
N ARG A 99 -8.81 1.05 -5.44
CA ARG A 99 -8.43 1.42 -6.80
C ARG A 99 -8.00 2.88 -6.90
N GLY A 100 -8.76 3.79 -6.32
CA GLY A 100 -8.41 5.21 -6.32
C GLY A 100 -7.09 5.48 -5.61
N LEU A 101 -6.83 4.85 -4.47
CA LEU A 101 -5.55 4.92 -3.77
C LEU A 101 -4.40 4.41 -4.65
N LEU A 102 -4.57 3.25 -5.26
CA LEU A 102 -3.53 2.65 -6.10
C LEU A 102 -3.25 3.49 -7.35
N GLU A 103 -4.28 4.00 -8.01
CA GLU A 103 -4.13 4.90 -9.16
C GLU A 103 -3.40 6.19 -8.78
N GLU A 104 -3.70 6.77 -7.61
CA GLU A 104 -2.99 7.96 -7.12
C GLU A 104 -1.51 7.66 -6.82
N LEU A 105 -1.20 6.52 -6.20
CA LEU A 105 0.18 6.10 -5.96
C LEU A 105 0.95 5.88 -7.27
N ILE A 106 0.32 5.29 -8.27
CA ILE A 106 0.92 5.12 -9.61
C ILE A 106 1.21 6.47 -10.26
N ARG A 107 0.26 7.41 -10.18
CA ARG A 107 0.43 8.78 -10.68
C ARG A 107 1.62 9.48 -10.00
N LEU A 108 1.70 9.38 -8.68
CA LEU A 108 2.80 9.96 -7.90
C LEU A 108 4.14 9.30 -8.21
N ALA A 109 4.17 7.98 -8.39
CA ALA A 109 5.37 7.27 -8.83
C ALA A 109 5.89 7.82 -10.17
N GLY A 110 5.00 8.05 -11.11
CA GLY A 110 5.34 8.66 -12.40
C GLY A 110 5.89 10.08 -12.27
N LEU A 111 5.25 10.92 -11.44
CA LEU A 111 5.71 12.30 -11.18
C LEU A 111 7.10 12.35 -10.55
N HIS A 112 7.44 11.41 -9.70
CA HIS A 112 8.76 11.32 -9.05
C HIS A 112 9.80 10.59 -9.90
N GLY A 113 9.46 10.17 -11.11
CA GLY A 113 10.39 9.57 -12.06
C GLY A 113 10.72 8.11 -11.80
N PHE A 114 9.93 7.40 -11.01
CA PHE A 114 10.11 5.96 -10.81
C PHE A 114 9.78 5.19 -12.09
N HIS A 115 10.52 4.10 -12.32
CA HIS A 115 10.40 3.27 -13.51
C HIS A 115 9.49 2.07 -13.30
N ALA A 116 9.49 1.50 -12.11
CA ALA A 116 8.69 0.31 -11.77
C ALA A 116 8.04 0.45 -10.39
N VAL A 117 6.83 -0.09 -10.27
CA VAL A 117 6.13 -0.24 -8.99
C VAL A 117 5.91 -1.73 -8.73
N MET A 118 6.34 -2.18 -7.57
CA MET A 118 6.17 -3.56 -7.12
C MET A 118 5.00 -3.65 -6.15
N ALA A 119 4.40 -4.82 -6.07
CA ALA A 119 3.42 -5.19 -5.07
C ALA A 119 3.73 -6.59 -4.53
N ARG A 120 3.72 -6.75 -3.22
CA ARG A 120 3.87 -8.02 -2.53
C ARG A 120 2.56 -8.31 -1.80
N ILE A 121 1.84 -9.30 -2.27
CA ILE A 121 0.47 -9.58 -1.84
C ILE A 121 0.43 -11.01 -1.32
N VAL A 122 -0.13 -11.23 -0.12
CA VAL A 122 -0.34 -12.60 0.36
C VAL A 122 -1.15 -13.39 -0.67
N GLY A 123 -0.69 -14.58 -1.02
CA GLY A 123 -1.20 -15.32 -2.17
C GLY A 123 -2.69 -15.67 -2.12
N SER A 124 -3.26 -15.76 -0.93
CA SER A 124 -4.70 -16.00 -0.70
C SER A 124 -5.57 -14.74 -0.83
N ASN A 125 -4.97 -13.54 -0.91
CA ASN A 125 -5.71 -12.29 -1.06
C ASN A 125 -6.06 -12.02 -2.54
N GLU A 126 -7.02 -12.74 -3.06
CA GLU A 126 -7.46 -12.63 -4.45
C GLU A 126 -8.03 -11.26 -4.80
N ALA A 127 -8.66 -10.57 -3.85
CA ALA A 127 -9.20 -9.23 -4.04
C ALA A 127 -8.08 -8.23 -4.35
N SER A 128 -6.99 -8.25 -3.59
CA SER A 128 -5.83 -7.39 -3.82
C SER A 128 -5.09 -7.73 -5.12
N ILE A 129 -4.92 -9.01 -5.42
CA ILE A 129 -4.32 -9.47 -6.69
C ILE A 129 -5.16 -8.98 -7.88
N GLY A 130 -6.49 -9.13 -7.81
CA GLY A 130 -7.41 -8.64 -8.84
C GLY A 130 -7.39 -7.13 -8.99
N LEU A 131 -7.33 -6.40 -7.88
CA LEU A 131 -7.19 -4.94 -7.87
C LEU A 131 -5.91 -4.50 -8.59
N HIS A 132 -4.78 -5.06 -8.25
CA HIS A 132 -3.50 -4.73 -8.88
C HIS A 132 -3.49 -5.08 -10.36
N ARG A 133 -4.04 -6.25 -10.72
CA ARG A 133 -4.18 -6.63 -12.12
C ARG A 133 -5.05 -5.63 -12.89
N SER A 134 -6.14 -5.17 -12.32
CA SER A 134 -7.02 -4.15 -12.94
C SER A 134 -6.33 -2.79 -13.13
N CYS A 135 -5.28 -2.51 -12.37
CA CYS A 135 -4.44 -1.31 -12.46
C CYS A 135 -3.15 -1.54 -13.26
N GLY A 136 -3.07 -2.58 -14.07
CA GLY A 136 -1.97 -2.82 -14.98
C GLY A 136 -0.75 -3.53 -14.40
N PHE A 137 -0.88 -4.12 -13.22
CA PHE A 137 0.16 -4.99 -12.65
C PHE A 137 0.09 -6.39 -13.27
N GLU A 138 1.25 -6.98 -13.50
CA GLU A 138 1.40 -8.35 -13.97
C GLU A 138 2.04 -9.22 -12.88
N LEU A 139 1.65 -10.49 -12.84
CA LEU A 139 2.26 -11.45 -11.92
C LEU A 139 3.68 -11.77 -12.37
N VAL A 140 4.65 -11.54 -11.48
CA VAL A 140 6.05 -11.94 -11.70
C VAL A 140 6.28 -13.37 -11.25
N GLY A 141 5.73 -13.76 -10.11
CA GLY A 141 5.88 -15.08 -9.54
C GLY A 141 5.29 -15.20 -8.15
N ILE A 142 5.43 -16.41 -7.59
CA ILE A 142 4.97 -16.73 -6.23
C ILE A 142 6.18 -17.13 -5.40
N GLU A 143 6.37 -16.43 -4.29
CA GLU A 143 7.32 -16.83 -3.25
C GLU A 143 6.58 -17.77 -2.28
N ARG A 144 7.03 -19.00 -2.20
CA ARG A 144 6.34 -20.04 -1.41
C ARG A 144 6.81 -20.00 0.04
N GLU A 145 5.83 -20.00 0.95
CA GLU A 145 6.03 -20.15 2.41
C GLU A 145 7.08 -19.21 3.00
N VAL A 146 7.16 -17.98 2.46
CA VAL A 146 8.14 -16.98 2.88
C VAL A 146 7.75 -16.22 4.15
N GLY A 147 6.47 -16.29 4.54
CA GLY A 147 5.95 -15.68 5.75
C GLY A 147 5.25 -16.69 6.64
N ARG A 148 5.15 -16.35 7.93
CA ARG A 148 4.37 -17.16 8.88
C ARG A 148 3.59 -16.23 9.81
N LYS A 149 2.27 -16.41 9.86
CA LYS A 149 1.38 -15.66 10.73
C LYS A 149 0.18 -16.54 11.11
N PHE A 150 -0.31 -16.39 12.33
CA PHE A 150 -1.40 -17.26 12.86
C PHE A 150 -1.09 -18.75 12.70
N SER A 151 0.16 -19.14 12.98
CA SER A 151 0.65 -20.53 12.83
C SER A 151 0.50 -21.13 11.43
N THR A 152 0.35 -20.29 10.40
CA THR A 152 0.18 -20.69 9.00
C THR A 152 1.33 -20.17 8.15
N TRP A 153 1.89 -21.01 7.29
CA TRP A 153 2.84 -20.61 6.27
C TRP A 153 2.13 -19.89 5.13
N LEU A 154 2.70 -18.79 4.67
CA LEU A 154 2.07 -17.89 3.71
C LEU A 154 2.94 -17.70 2.47
N ASP A 155 2.31 -17.88 1.32
CA ASP A 155 2.89 -17.51 0.03
C ASP A 155 2.70 -16.02 -0.24
N VAL A 156 3.59 -15.45 -1.02
CA VAL A 156 3.50 -14.06 -1.50
C VAL A 156 3.47 -14.05 -3.03
N ALA A 157 2.44 -13.44 -3.59
CA ALA A 157 2.39 -13.09 -5.00
C ALA A 157 3.18 -11.80 -5.21
N LEU A 158 4.17 -11.86 -6.08
CA LEU A 158 4.95 -10.69 -6.50
C LEU A 158 4.37 -10.18 -7.81
N MET A 159 3.93 -8.93 -7.82
CA MET A 159 3.38 -8.26 -8.99
C MET A 159 4.18 -7.00 -9.33
N GLN A 160 4.14 -6.61 -10.58
CA GLN A 160 4.92 -5.48 -11.09
C GLN A 160 4.13 -4.70 -12.13
N ARG A 161 4.25 -3.38 -12.05
CA ARG A 161 3.82 -2.47 -13.10
C ARG A 161 4.98 -1.59 -13.53
N MET A 162 5.23 -1.51 -14.86
CA MET A 162 6.14 -0.53 -15.45
C MET A 162 5.43 0.80 -15.57
N ILE A 163 6.13 1.89 -15.21
CA ILE A 163 5.62 3.25 -15.38
C ILE A 163 6.05 3.75 -16.76
N GLU A 164 5.09 4.09 -17.59
CA GLU A 164 5.37 4.74 -18.87
C GLU A 164 5.86 6.16 -18.60
N GLN A 165 7.12 6.38 -18.94
CA GLN A 165 7.66 7.73 -18.94
C GLN A 165 7.13 8.42 -20.19
N GLY A 166 6.42 9.51 -20.05
CA GLY A 166 6.02 10.34 -21.19
C GLY A 166 7.24 10.70 -22.01
N ARG A 167 7.23 10.37 -23.30
CA ARG A 167 8.24 10.77 -24.29
C ARG A 167 8.10 12.26 -24.60
#